data_41360f54efc00b2f93e99b9cd90a5576
#
_entry.id   41360f54efc00b2f93e99b9cd90a5576
#
_cell.length_a   1.000
_cell.length_b   1.000
_cell.length_c   1.000
_cell.angle_alpha   90.00
_cell.angle_beta   90.00
_cell.angle_gamma   90.00
#
_symmetry.space_group_name_H-M   'P 1'
#
loop_
_entity.id
_entity.type
_entity.pdbx_description
1 polymer ?
#
loop_
_entity_poly.entity_id
_entity_poly.type
_entity_poly.pdbx_seq_one_letter_code
_entity_poly.pdbx_strand_id
1 'polypeptide(L)'
;MLSFYKIGAFEKKGRLSVGGGIHNYMENGFERCENPKGGCNAPSGGTAPVSYKDSSTVYSVEYFFSKRLINILKPFVGFNGTDKDAYYGYFGFSADLYFLNCKCFIITPTLAAGWYIDGDEIKLGNRVQFRSGGDIYYRFKNNVRLGVGLYHISNAGLGDSNPGAEQAILK
;
A
#
# COMPACT_ATOMS: atom_id res chain seq x y z
N MET A 1 -28.80 -8.73 7.15
CA MET A 1 -28.12 -9.95 6.67
C MET A 1 -27.34 -9.57 5.42
N LEU A 2 -26.02 -9.36 5.51
CA LEU A 2 -25.15 -9.05 4.36
C LEU A 2 -25.00 -10.34 3.55
N SER A 3 -25.69 -10.41 2.42
CA SER A 3 -25.54 -11.53 1.50
C SER A 3 -24.19 -11.44 0.82
N PHE A 4 -23.26 -12.31 1.21
CA PHE A 4 -21.99 -12.48 0.52
C PHE A 4 -22.25 -13.10 -0.84
N TYR A 5 -22.29 -12.27 -1.88
CA TYR A 5 -22.50 -12.74 -3.23
C TYR A 5 -21.15 -13.00 -3.91
N LYS A 6 -20.86 -14.28 -4.09
CA LYS A 6 -19.77 -14.89 -4.91
C LYS A 6 -18.44 -14.14 -4.92
N ILE A 7 -17.50 -14.66 -4.17
CA ILE A 7 -16.08 -14.51 -4.41
C ILE A 7 -15.79 -14.98 -5.85
N GLY A 8 -15.32 -14.11 -6.68
CA GLY A 8 -14.75 -14.47 -7.97
C GLY A 8 -15.49 -13.96 -9.18
N ALA A 9 -14.72 -13.66 -10.15
CA ALA A 9 -14.84 -13.97 -11.56
C ALA A 9 -15.73 -13.15 -12.48
N PHE A 10 -15.97 -11.84 -12.27
CA PHE A 10 -16.72 -11.07 -13.26
C PHE A 10 -15.86 -10.36 -14.32
N GLU A 11 -14.59 -10.09 -14.05
CA GLU A 11 -13.71 -9.45 -15.03
C GLU A 11 -12.78 -10.47 -15.69
N LYS A 12 -12.99 -10.68 -16.98
CA LYS A 12 -12.12 -11.50 -17.84
C LYS A 12 -10.94 -10.73 -18.42
N LYS A 13 -10.90 -9.40 -18.22
CA LYS A 13 -9.86 -8.50 -18.77
C LYS A 13 -8.91 -8.04 -17.68
N GLY A 14 -7.69 -7.70 -18.06
CA GLY A 14 -6.78 -6.97 -17.19
C GLY A 14 -7.31 -5.57 -16.88
N ARG A 15 -6.85 -5.00 -15.79
CA ARG A 15 -7.27 -3.66 -15.32
C ARG A 15 -6.04 -2.81 -15.04
N LEU A 16 -5.99 -1.63 -15.64
CA LEU A 16 -5.07 -0.57 -15.26
C LEU A 16 -5.73 0.28 -14.16
N SER A 17 -4.98 0.61 -13.13
CA SER A 17 -5.36 1.52 -12.05
C SER A 17 -4.32 2.62 -11.95
N VAL A 18 -4.77 3.86 -11.86
CA VAL A 18 -3.93 5.03 -11.62
C VAL A 18 -4.49 5.80 -10.44
N GLY A 19 -3.62 6.39 -9.64
CA GLY A 19 -4.08 7.11 -8.47
C GLY A 19 -3.07 8.12 -7.95
N GLY A 20 -3.55 8.96 -7.04
CA GLY A 20 -2.73 9.91 -6.30
C GLY A 20 -3.23 10.01 -4.86
N GLY A 21 -2.34 10.37 -3.95
CA GLY A 21 -2.71 10.38 -2.55
C GLY A 21 -1.61 10.88 -1.63
N ILE A 22 -1.66 10.43 -0.40
CA ILE A 22 -0.75 10.84 0.67
C ILE A 22 0.04 9.64 1.16
N HIS A 23 1.35 9.78 1.20
CA HIS A 23 2.29 8.88 1.85
C HIS A 23 2.58 9.37 3.26
N ASN A 24 2.71 8.45 4.22
CA ASN A 24 2.90 8.73 5.66
C ASN A 24 1.76 9.56 6.30
N TYR A 25 0.50 9.31 5.93
CA TYR A 25 -0.63 10.13 6.39
C TYR A 25 -0.94 9.98 7.90
N MET A 26 -0.51 8.90 8.54
CA MET A 26 -0.78 8.63 9.97
C MET A 26 0.29 9.18 10.91
N GLU A 27 1.36 9.78 10.42
CA GLU A 27 2.56 9.99 11.22
C GLU A 27 2.99 11.44 11.43
N ASN A 28 2.14 12.39 11.11
CA ASN A 28 2.36 13.78 11.47
C ASN A 28 2.39 13.93 12.99
N GLY A 29 3.59 14.05 13.55
CA GLY A 29 3.82 14.28 14.97
C GLY A 29 4.35 13.11 15.80
N PHE A 30 4.62 11.95 15.20
CA PHE A 30 5.32 10.87 15.91
C PHE A 30 6.83 10.99 15.74
N GLU A 31 7.52 11.16 16.87
CA GLU A 31 8.97 11.07 16.94
C GLU A 31 9.40 9.60 16.85
N ARG A 32 10.22 9.25 15.86
CA ARG A 32 10.84 7.93 15.78
C ARG A 32 12.35 8.04 15.95
N CYS A 33 12.89 7.15 16.75
CA CYS A 33 14.34 7.06 16.94
C CYS A 33 15.00 6.39 15.74
N GLU A 34 16.05 6.98 15.20
CA GLU A 34 16.86 6.38 14.14
C GLU A 34 17.66 5.14 14.60
N ASN A 35 17.79 4.91 15.90
CA ASN A 35 18.54 3.78 16.44
C ASN A 35 17.63 2.72 17.04
N PRO A 36 17.23 1.68 16.30
CA PRO A 36 16.34 0.63 16.79
C PRO A 36 16.96 -0.27 17.86
N LYS A 37 18.29 -0.30 17.98
CA LYS A 37 18.99 -1.09 19.01
C LYS A 37 19.03 -0.43 20.39
N GLY A 38 18.72 0.87 20.47
CA GLY A 38 18.79 1.64 21.73
C GLY A 38 17.45 2.01 22.37
N GLY A 39 16.33 1.79 21.65
CA GLY A 39 15.03 2.34 22.07
C GLY A 39 15.01 3.86 22.03
N CYS A 40 13.83 4.48 22.08
CA CYS A 40 13.68 5.95 22.12
C CYS A 40 14.10 6.56 23.47
N ASN A 41 14.44 5.75 24.45
CA ASN A 41 15.02 6.15 25.69
C ASN A 41 16.54 6.20 25.53
N ALA A 42 17.07 7.37 25.15
CA ALA A 42 18.50 7.59 25.22
C ALA A 42 18.98 7.34 26.67
N PRO A 43 19.99 6.50 26.87
CA PRO A 43 20.56 6.38 28.21
C PRO A 43 21.14 7.75 28.60
N SER A 44 20.65 8.27 29.70
CA SER A 44 21.13 9.45 30.45
C SER A 44 21.98 10.43 29.64
N GLY A 45 21.37 11.42 29.04
CA GLY A 45 22.01 12.67 28.64
C GLY A 45 22.34 12.88 27.16
N GLY A 46 22.03 11.95 26.27
CA GLY A 46 22.14 12.16 24.82
C GLY A 46 20.76 12.26 24.16
N THR A 47 20.50 13.32 23.44
CA THR A 47 19.36 13.38 22.49
C THR A 47 19.65 12.42 21.34
N ALA A 48 18.95 11.28 21.28
CA ALA A 48 18.95 10.48 20.08
C ALA A 48 18.38 11.32 18.92
N PRO A 49 18.99 11.29 17.72
CA PRO A 49 18.42 11.99 16.59
C PRO A 49 17.02 11.44 16.33
N VAL A 50 16.04 12.33 16.36
CA VAL A 50 14.64 12.00 16.12
C VAL A 50 14.37 12.24 14.64
N SER A 51 13.94 11.22 13.95
CA SER A 51 13.48 11.34 12.56
C SER A 51 11.97 11.52 12.55
N TYR A 52 11.50 12.59 11.93
CA TYR A 52 10.08 12.83 11.72
C TYR A 52 9.65 12.23 10.38
N LYS A 53 8.54 11.52 10.37
CA LYS A 53 7.86 11.14 9.16
C LYS A 53 6.98 12.29 8.70
N ASP A 54 7.43 13.05 7.74
CA ASP A 54 6.61 14.03 7.06
C ASP A 54 5.73 13.35 6.01
N SER A 55 4.49 13.79 5.87
CA SER A 55 3.65 13.37 4.77
C SER A 55 4.15 13.93 3.44
N SER A 56 3.95 13.16 2.38
CA SER A 56 4.29 13.53 1.00
C SER A 56 3.18 13.09 0.03
N THR A 57 3.23 13.63 -1.19
CA THR A 57 2.32 13.20 -2.25
C THR A 57 2.80 11.90 -2.86
N VAL A 58 1.91 10.91 -3.04
CA VAL A 58 2.21 9.66 -3.73
C VAL A 58 1.42 9.54 -5.03
N TYR A 59 2.09 9.07 -6.08
CA TYR A 59 1.50 8.68 -7.37
C TYR A 59 1.60 7.18 -7.53
N SER A 60 0.55 6.54 -8.05
CA SER A 60 0.44 5.10 -8.16
C SER A 60 -0.03 4.67 -9.53
N VAL A 61 0.62 3.67 -10.11
CA VAL A 61 0.18 2.97 -11.32
C VAL A 61 0.23 1.48 -11.05
N GLU A 62 -0.88 0.77 -11.27
CA GLU A 62 -0.97 -0.67 -11.05
C GLU A 62 -1.65 -1.36 -12.23
N TYR A 63 -1.17 -2.56 -12.57
CA TYR A 63 -1.80 -3.40 -13.55
C TYR A 63 -2.17 -4.76 -12.96
N PHE A 64 -3.47 -5.05 -12.92
CA PHE A 64 -4.04 -6.30 -12.46
C PHE A 64 -4.25 -7.24 -13.66
N PHE A 65 -3.61 -8.40 -13.62
CA PHE A 65 -3.70 -9.36 -14.73
C PHE A 65 -5.09 -10.00 -14.81
N SER A 66 -5.48 -10.43 -16.01
CA SER A 66 -6.75 -11.14 -16.23
C SER A 66 -6.72 -12.57 -15.73
N LYS A 67 -5.55 -13.22 -15.80
CA LYS A 67 -5.35 -14.60 -15.32
C LYS A 67 -5.43 -14.65 -13.79
N ARG A 68 -6.01 -15.71 -13.28
CA ARG A 68 -6.15 -15.95 -11.85
C ARG A 68 -5.35 -17.17 -11.44
N LEU A 69 -4.77 -17.07 -10.25
CA LEU A 69 -4.29 -18.21 -9.51
C LEU A 69 -5.38 -18.62 -8.52
N ILE A 70 -5.64 -19.92 -8.41
CA ILE A 70 -6.61 -20.47 -7.43
C ILE A 70 -7.98 -19.77 -7.49
N ASN A 71 -8.53 -19.56 -8.71
CA ASN A 71 -9.86 -19.00 -9.00
C ASN A 71 -10.20 -17.61 -8.42
N ILE A 72 -9.53 -17.12 -7.41
CA ILE A 72 -9.82 -15.86 -6.71
C ILE A 72 -8.66 -14.86 -6.73
N LEU A 73 -7.41 -15.32 -6.69
CA LEU A 73 -6.24 -14.45 -6.61
C LEU A 73 -5.83 -13.98 -8.00
N LYS A 74 -5.77 -12.67 -8.18
CA LYS A 74 -5.25 -12.01 -9.37
C LYS A 74 -3.84 -11.51 -9.09
N PRO A 75 -2.84 -11.93 -9.87
CA PRO A 75 -1.54 -11.28 -9.84
C PRO A 75 -1.68 -9.82 -10.26
N PHE A 76 -0.84 -8.97 -9.71
CA PHE A 76 -0.71 -7.59 -10.15
C PHE A 76 0.71 -7.10 -9.97
N VAL A 77 1.08 -6.10 -10.75
CA VAL A 77 2.32 -5.33 -10.62
C VAL A 77 1.95 -3.88 -10.36
N GLY A 78 2.79 -3.17 -9.65
CA GLY A 78 2.58 -1.76 -9.37
C GLY A 78 3.86 -0.99 -9.22
N PHE A 79 3.71 0.31 -9.36
CA PHE A 79 4.77 1.29 -9.15
C PHE A 79 4.18 2.51 -8.43
N ASN A 80 4.83 2.92 -7.35
CA ASN A 80 4.54 4.16 -6.64
C ASN A 80 5.77 5.06 -6.68
N GLY A 81 5.55 6.35 -6.84
CA GLY A 81 6.56 7.40 -6.67
C GLY A 81 6.04 8.49 -5.76
N THR A 82 6.92 9.16 -5.02
CA THR A 82 6.56 10.32 -4.19
C THR A 82 7.21 11.60 -4.71
N ASP A 83 6.71 12.75 -4.27
CA ASP A 83 7.31 14.07 -4.55
C ASP A 83 8.63 14.30 -3.78
N LYS A 84 9.06 13.35 -2.95
CA LYS A 84 10.34 13.29 -2.26
C LYS A 84 11.29 12.23 -2.84
N ASP A 85 11.13 11.90 -4.12
CA ASP A 85 11.99 10.97 -4.88
C ASP A 85 12.08 9.55 -4.31
N ALA A 86 11.08 9.13 -3.52
CA ALA A 86 10.97 7.72 -3.15
C ALA A 86 10.24 6.94 -4.26
N TYR A 87 10.71 5.72 -4.52
CA TYR A 87 10.15 4.84 -5.55
C TYR A 87 9.95 3.44 -5.02
N TYR A 88 8.83 2.84 -5.38
CA TYR A 88 8.49 1.47 -4.98
C TYR A 88 7.91 0.68 -6.14
N GLY A 89 8.67 -0.27 -6.65
CA GLY A 89 8.20 -1.24 -7.64
C GLY A 89 7.85 -2.56 -6.96
N TYR A 90 6.66 -3.11 -7.22
CA TYR A 90 6.16 -4.28 -6.50
C TYR A 90 5.35 -5.22 -7.38
N PHE A 91 5.30 -6.48 -6.96
CA PHE A 91 4.46 -7.54 -7.48
C PHE A 91 3.67 -8.16 -6.33
N GLY A 92 2.42 -8.55 -6.60
CA GLY A 92 1.58 -9.12 -5.57
C GLY A 92 0.33 -9.81 -6.08
N PHE A 93 -0.55 -10.09 -5.12
CA PHE A 93 -1.83 -10.75 -5.35
C PHE A 93 -2.96 -9.93 -4.75
N SER A 94 -4.10 -9.96 -5.42
CA SER A 94 -5.33 -9.28 -5.01
C SER A 94 -6.52 -10.20 -5.18
N ALA A 95 -7.60 -9.93 -4.45
CA ALA A 95 -8.87 -10.61 -4.61
C ALA A 95 -10.01 -9.59 -4.64
N ASP A 96 -10.84 -9.60 -5.68
CA ASP A 96 -12.02 -8.75 -5.74
C ASP A 96 -13.21 -9.39 -5.01
N LEU A 97 -13.71 -8.75 -3.97
CA LEU A 97 -14.91 -9.12 -3.22
C LEU A 97 -16.05 -8.20 -3.60
N TYR A 98 -17.07 -8.74 -4.24
CA TYR A 98 -18.20 -7.97 -4.76
C TYR A 98 -19.36 -7.99 -3.76
N PHE A 99 -19.89 -6.80 -3.48
CA PHE A 99 -21.03 -6.62 -2.59
C PHE A 99 -22.21 -6.00 -3.34
N LEU A 100 -23.38 -6.10 -2.73
CA LEU A 100 -24.67 -5.66 -3.23
C LEU A 100 -25.10 -6.43 -4.50
N ASN A 101 -26.40 -6.41 -4.81
CA ASN A 101 -26.96 -7.07 -6.00
C ASN A 101 -26.43 -6.47 -7.31
N CYS A 102 -26.09 -5.17 -7.31
CA CYS A 102 -25.47 -4.49 -8.45
C CYS A 102 -24.01 -4.90 -8.69
N LYS A 103 -23.35 -5.56 -7.70
CA LYS A 103 -21.90 -5.83 -7.74
C LYS A 103 -21.07 -4.57 -8.00
N CYS A 104 -21.60 -3.42 -7.61
CA CYS A 104 -20.99 -2.12 -7.85
C CYS A 104 -20.07 -1.69 -6.70
N PHE A 105 -20.25 -2.25 -5.52
CA PHE A 105 -19.35 -2.05 -4.40
C PHE A 105 -18.34 -3.20 -4.31
N ILE A 106 -17.06 -2.87 -4.33
CA ILE A 106 -15.99 -3.86 -4.40
C ILE A 106 -14.95 -3.55 -3.33
N ILE A 107 -14.57 -4.55 -2.55
CA ILE A 107 -13.40 -4.48 -1.67
C ILE A 107 -12.32 -5.37 -2.29
N THR A 108 -11.12 -4.83 -2.45
CA THR A 108 -9.99 -5.52 -3.08
C THR A 108 -8.81 -5.57 -2.11
N PRO A 109 -8.75 -6.57 -1.19
CA PRO A 109 -7.54 -6.79 -0.40
C PRO A 109 -6.36 -7.13 -1.31
N THR A 110 -5.17 -6.63 -0.93
CA THR A 110 -3.92 -6.81 -1.67
C THR A 110 -2.76 -7.15 -0.74
N LEU A 111 -1.86 -7.98 -1.23
CA LEU A 111 -0.58 -8.27 -0.59
C LEU A 111 0.50 -8.28 -1.67
N ALA A 112 1.58 -7.55 -1.46
CA ALA A 112 2.67 -7.44 -2.42
C ALA A 112 4.02 -7.38 -1.72
N ALA A 113 5.07 -7.70 -2.47
CA ALA A 113 6.45 -7.49 -2.10
C ALA A 113 7.17 -6.78 -3.24
N GLY A 114 8.19 -5.98 -2.91
CA GLY A 114 8.88 -5.24 -3.93
C GLY A 114 10.15 -4.56 -3.44
N TRP A 115 10.68 -3.72 -4.31
CA TRP A 115 11.91 -3.00 -4.12
C TRP A 115 11.62 -1.51 -3.89
N TYR A 116 12.08 -0.99 -2.76
CA TYR A 116 11.87 0.38 -2.34
C TYR A 116 13.19 1.16 -2.36
N ILE A 117 13.12 2.40 -2.82
CA ILE A 117 14.19 3.39 -2.79
C ILE A 117 13.67 4.57 -1.98
N ASP A 118 14.34 4.92 -0.90
CA ASP A 118 13.83 5.87 0.09
C ASP A 118 13.76 7.32 -0.43
N GLY A 119 14.64 7.74 -1.34
CA GLY A 119 14.75 9.15 -1.71
C GLY A 119 15.00 10.03 -0.49
N ASP A 120 14.23 11.11 -0.37
CA ASP A 120 14.23 12.02 0.78
C ASP A 120 13.12 11.67 1.81
N GLU A 121 12.50 10.51 1.67
CA GLU A 121 11.56 9.96 2.67
C GLU A 121 12.30 9.31 3.83
N ILE A 122 11.54 8.95 4.88
CA ILE A 122 12.10 8.16 5.98
C ILE A 122 12.69 6.84 5.47
N LYS A 123 13.89 6.51 5.94
CA LYS A 123 14.55 5.26 5.58
C LYS A 123 13.85 4.07 6.20
N LEU A 124 13.34 3.17 5.35
CA LEU A 124 12.60 2.00 5.79
C LEU A 124 13.49 0.82 6.27
N GLY A 125 14.81 1.02 6.28
CA GLY A 125 15.77 0.08 6.86
C GLY A 125 16.10 -1.15 6.02
N ASN A 126 15.38 -1.40 4.93
CA ASN A 126 15.66 -2.45 3.95
C ASN A 126 15.04 -2.06 2.60
N ARG A 127 15.69 -2.44 1.51
CA ARG A 127 15.15 -2.21 0.17
C ARG A 127 13.98 -3.14 -0.18
N VAL A 128 13.96 -4.36 0.38
CA VAL A 128 12.82 -5.26 0.24
C VAL A 128 11.73 -4.84 1.22
N GLN A 129 10.57 -4.48 0.67
CA GLN A 129 9.41 -4.07 1.44
C GLN A 129 8.20 -4.91 1.05
N PHE A 130 7.34 -5.18 2.03
CA PHE A 130 6.03 -5.78 1.85
C PHE A 130 4.97 -4.70 1.93
N ARG A 131 3.94 -4.80 1.09
CA ARG A 131 2.80 -3.89 1.09
C ARG A 131 1.53 -4.70 1.34
N SER A 132 0.82 -4.37 2.39
CA SER A 132 -0.47 -4.96 2.74
C SER A 132 -1.54 -3.88 2.81
N GLY A 133 -2.78 -4.22 2.49
CA GLY A 133 -3.88 -3.29 2.52
C GLY A 133 -4.99 -3.67 1.54
N GLY A 134 -5.68 -2.68 1.02
CA GLY A 134 -6.71 -2.91 0.01
C GLY A 134 -7.43 -1.64 -0.41
N ASP A 135 -8.24 -1.82 -1.42
CA ASP A 135 -9.04 -0.77 -2.03
C ASP A 135 -10.54 -0.99 -1.77
N ILE A 136 -11.27 0.10 -1.63
CA ILE A 136 -12.73 0.14 -1.65
C ILE A 136 -13.13 0.90 -2.90
N TYR A 137 -13.87 0.25 -3.82
CA TYR A 137 -14.27 0.83 -5.08
C TYR A 137 -15.79 0.87 -5.24
N TYR A 138 -16.23 1.92 -5.92
CA TYR A 138 -17.50 1.93 -6.62
C TYR A 138 -17.26 1.67 -8.11
N ARG A 139 -17.96 0.69 -8.70
CA ARG A 139 -17.88 0.34 -10.11
C ARG A 139 -19.09 0.91 -10.85
N PHE A 140 -18.82 1.75 -11.84
CA PHE A 140 -19.82 2.32 -12.73
C PHE A 140 -20.29 1.31 -13.79
N LYS A 141 -21.40 1.62 -14.49
CA LYS A 141 -21.96 0.77 -15.54
C LYS A 141 -20.99 0.52 -16.72
N ASN A 142 -20.11 1.46 -17.00
CA ASN A 142 -19.05 1.36 -18.02
C ASN A 142 -17.80 0.58 -17.54
N ASN A 143 -17.86 -0.05 -16.36
CA ASN A 143 -16.79 -0.78 -15.68
C ASN A 143 -15.61 0.08 -15.17
N VAL A 144 -15.67 1.39 -15.28
CA VAL A 144 -14.73 2.27 -14.56
C VAL A 144 -14.95 2.10 -13.06
N ARG A 145 -13.89 2.12 -12.30
CA ARG A 145 -13.90 2.07 -10.83
C ARG A 145 -13.32 3.37 -10.28
N LEU A 146 -13.97 3.93 -9.28
CA LEU A 146 -13.45 5.02 -8.46
C LEU A 146 -13.42 4.54 -7.02
N GLY A 147 -12.33 4.80 -6.31
CA GLY A 147 -12.22 4.33 -4.94
C GLY A 147 -11.02 4.86 -4.19
N VAL A 148 -10.87 4.39 -2.97
CA VAL A 148 -9.76 4.72 -2.07
C VAL A 148 -9.05 3.44 -1.65
N GLY A 149 -7.72 3.45 -1.70
CA GLY A 149 -6.85 2.42 -1.20
C GLY A 149 -6.14 2.88 0.07
N LEU A 150 -6.04 1.98 1.05
CA LEU A 150 -5.26 2.16 2.28
C LEU A 150 -4.23 1.05 2.38
N TYR A 151 -2.96 1.42 2.60
CA TYR A 151 -1.85 0.48 2.57
C TYR A 151 -0.83 0.76 3.65
N HIS A 152 -0.24 -0.31 4.12
CA HIS A 152 0.93 -0.30 4.99
C HIS A 152 2.12 -0.95 4.25
N ILE A 153 3.27 -0.30 4.31
CA ILE A 153 4.54 -0.77 3.75
C ILE A 153 5.51 -1.01 4.90
N SER A 154 6.13 -2.17 4.94
CA SER A 154 7.11 -2.51 5.97
C SER A 154 8.06 -3.61 5.49
N ASN A 155 9.25 -3.69 6.09
CA ASN A 155 10.22 -4.74 5.77
C ASN A 155 10.02 -6.03 6.57
N ALA A 156 8.95 -6.17 7.35
CA ALA A 156 8.67 -7.34 8.19
C ALA A 156 9.83 -7.74 9.13
N GLY A 157 10.68 -6.79 9.53
CA GLY A 157 11.84 -7.03 10.39
C GLY A 157 13.07 -7.58 9.68
N LEU A 158 13.12 -7.53 8.34
CA LEU A 158 14.30 -7.96 7.56
C LEU A 158 15.48 -6.98 7.63
N GLY A 159 15.27 -5.76 8.12
CA GLY A 159 16.28 -4.73 8.25
C GLY A 159 16.61 -4.41 9.72
N ASP A 160 17.60 -3.54 9.92
CA ASP A 160 17.99 -3.05 11.24
C ASP A 160 16.94 -2.09 11.85
N SER A 161 16.10 -1.50 11.03
CA SER A 161 14.94 -0.68 11.43
C SER A 161 13.72 -1.05 10.60
N ASN A 162 12.53 -0.84 11.14
CA ASN A 162 11.27 -1.06 10.44
C ASN A 162 10.24 0.00 10.84
N PRO A 163 10.43 1.27 10.45
CA PRO A 163 9.49 2.32 10.80
C PRO A 163 8.12 2.12 10.11
N GLY A 164 8.09 1.43 8.98
CA GLY A 164 6.90 1.30 8.14
C GLY A 164 6.51 2.62 7.45
N ALA A 165 5.58 2.57 6.54
CA ALA A 165 4.98 3.72 5.89
C ALA A 165 3.51 3.42 5.54
N GLU A 166 2.63 4.41 5.67
CA GLU A 166 1.21 4.30 5.38
C GLU A 166 0.85 5.15 4.16
N GLN A 167 -0.01 4.61 3.30
CA GLN A 167 -0.48 5.31 2.11
C GLN A 167 -2.00 5.32 2.04
N ALA A 168 -2.57 6.49 1.71
CA ALA A 168 -3.97 6.65 1.34
C ALA A 168 -4.02 7.18 -0.10
N ILE A 169 -4.61 6.42 -1.03
CA ILE A 169 -4.57 6.69 -2.47
C ILE A 169 -5.98 6.70 -3.05
N LEU A 170 -6.36 7.80 -3.69
CA LEU A 170 -7.55 7.88 -4.53
C LEU A 170 -7.20 7.29 -5.91
N LYS A 171 -8.05 6.40 -6.40
CA LYS A 171 -7.83 5.65 -7.65
C LYS A 171 -9.04 5.71 -8.57
#